data_5ba58a02bb50dcd6808a7222e14b3bf3
#
_entry.id   5ba58a02bb50dcd6808a7222e14b3bf3
#
_cell.length_a   1.000
_cell.length_b   1.000
_cell.length_c   1.000
_cell.angle_alpha   90.00
_cell.angle_beta   90.00
_cell.angle_gamma   90.00
#
_symmetry.space_group_name_H-M   'P 1'
#
loop_
_entity.id
_entity.type
_entity.pdbx_description
1 polymer ?
#
loop_
_entity_poly.entity_id
_entity_poly.type
_entity_poly.pdbx_seq_one_letter_code
_entity_poly.pdbx_strand_id
1 'polypeptide(L)'
;MAAMDTNIRYFLENKLEINKNIPVIAIPTTAGTGSEVTSVSVISNKYTEDKFPIKSEYLLPKIAIIDPELTLTVPKNVTASSGIDVLSHALESYYSKNNNPISDILAIESVKLVMNNLKNAVNNLDNIEYRENMCQASLLAGIAFSVTGTAACHGISYPLTSKYNIPHGEACGITQDKVLLLNSKVEFDRIDKLSKQVGYSNVEEFSNEIYKLKKGIGLANNLRDYNIKKDELETIASLCTSLNILANPYELNKEEILKLLQSIY
;
A
#
# COMPACT_ATOMS: atom_id res chain seq x y z
N MET A 1 16.59 7.48 -14.02
CA MET A 1 16.65 8.33 -15.25
C MET A 1 17.92 9.15 -15.35
N ALA A 2 18.52 9.62 -14.26
CA ALA A 2 19.78 10.37 -14.28
C ALA A 2 20.97 9.61 -14.93
N ALA A 3 20.86 8.30 -15.09
CA ALA A 3 21.90 7.46 -15.71
C ALA A 3 21.67 7.20 -17.21
N MET A 4 20.60 7.73 -17.80
CA MET A 4 20.25 7.51 -19.20
C MET A 4 20.05 8.87 -19.89
N ASP A 5 20.74 9.09 -21.01
CA ASP A 5 20.58 10.29 -21.86
C ASP A 5 19.28 10.23 -22.67
N THR A 6 18.16 10.02 -21.97
CA THR A 6 16.85 9.95 -22.62
C THR A 6 15.76 10.50 -21.68
N ASN A 7 14.67 11.04 -22.25
CA ASN A 7 13.57 11.46 -21.43
C ASN A 7 12.67 10.27 -21.05
N ILE A 8 11.92 10.41 -19.95
CA ILE A 8 11.10 9.35 -19.39
C ILE A 8 10.03 8.87 -20.37
N ARG A 9 9.44 9.78 -21.16
CA ARG A 9 8.41 9.44 -22.13
C ARG A 9 8.94 8.50 -23.21
N TYR A 10 10.09 8.85 -23.81
CA TYR A 10 10.74 8.00 -24.81
C TYR A 10 11.12 6.63 -24.25
N PHE A 11 11.59 6.60 -22.96
CA PHE A 11 11.90 5.38 -22.27
C PHE A 11 10.69 4.45 -22.14
N LEU A 12 9.53 4.98 -21.72
CA LEU A 12 8.29 4.22 -21.54
C LEU A 12 7.71 3.75 -22.89
N GLU A 13 7.65 4.62 -23.90
CA GLU A 13 7.11 4.32 -25.21
C GLU A 13 7.91 3.22 -25.94
N ASN A 14 9.22 3.18 -25.73
CA ASN A 14 10.11 2.19 -26.37
C ASN A 14 10.44 0.99 -25.47
N LYS A 15 9.83 0.89 -24.28
CA LYS A 15 10.05 -0.20 -23.31
C LYS A 15 11.54 -0.51 -23.09
N LEU A 16 12.35 0.56 -22.93
CA LEU A 16 13.78 0.42 -22.76
C LEU A 16 14.12 -0.24 -21.43
N GLU A 17 15.19 -1.00 -21.39
CA GLU A 17 15.71 -1.61 -20.17
C GLU A 17 16.66 -0.67 -19.43
N ILE A 18 16.60 -0.67 -18.09
CA ILE A 18 17.57 -0.01 -17.24
C ILE A 18 18.74 -0.98 -17.04
N ASN A 19 19.92 -0.63 -17.52
CA ASN A 19 21.12 -1.48 -17.46
C ASN A 19 22.27 -0.85 -16.66
N LYS A 20 22.09 0.35 -16.14
CA LYS A 20 23.05 1.06 -15.29
C LYS A 20 22.32 2.07 -14.39
N ASN A 21 22.97 2.47 -13.30
CA ASN A 21 22.46 3.54 -12.43
C ASN A 21 23.61 4.42 -11.92
N ILE A 22 23.24 5.61 -11.43
CA ILE A 22 24.06 6.37 -10.48
C ILE A 22 23.66 5.88 -9.09
N PRO A 23 24.64 5.56 -8.20
CA PRO A 23 24.31 5.15 -6.83
C PRO A 23 23.40 6.17 -6.13
N VAL A 24 22.31 5.68 -5.54
CA VAL A 24 21.32 6.50 -4.84
C VAL A 24 21.44 6.25 -3.35
N ILE A 25 21.49 7.31 -2.57
CA ILE A 25 21.25 7.32 -1.11
C ILE A 25 19.83 7.85 -0.93
N ALA A 26 18.93 7.03 -0.39
CA ALA A 26 17.55 7.41 -0.17
C ALA A 26 17.33 7.81 1.29
N ILE A 27 16.72 8.97 1.49
CA ILE A 27 16.38 9.52 2.81
C ILE A 27 14.90 9.87 2.76
N PRO A 28 13.98 8.97 3.19
CA PRO A 28 12.56 9.21 3.11
C PRO A 28 12.14 10.32 4.10
N THR A 29 11.19 11.14 3.67
CA THR A 29 10.60 12.21 4.50
C THR A 29 9.16 11.89 4.91
N THR A 30 8.65 10.72 4.54
CA THR A 30 7.34 10.18 4.93
C THR A 30 7.49 8.71 5.29
N ALA A 31 6.73 8.24 6.27
CA ALA A 31 6.59 6.82 6.58
C ALA A 31 5.41 6.25 5.78
N GLY A 32 5.67 5.60 4.65
CA GLY A 32 4.60 5.15 3.76
C GLY A 32 5.04 4.15 2.70
N THR A 33 5.77 4.63 1.72
CA THR A 33 6.01 3.91 0.46
C THR A 33 7.07 2.82 0.53
N GLY A 34 7.99 2.85 1.51
CA GLY A 34 9.15 1.94 1.56
C GLY A 34 10.05 2.02 0.31
N SER A 35 9.98 3.13 -0.46
CA SER A 35 10.70 3.28 -1.72
C SER A 35 12.22 3.27 -1.56
N GLU A 36 12.72 3.55 -0.37
CA GLU A 36 14.15 3.52 -0.01
C GLU A 36 14.75 2.10 -0.01
N VAL A 37 13.90 1.06 0.05
CA VAL A 37 14.31 -0.35 0.06
C VAL A 37 13.66 -1.18 -1.05
N THR A 38 13.13 -0.53 -2.07
CA THR A 38 12.46 -1.20 -3.20
C THR A 38 13.12 -0.90 -4.54
N SER A 39 12.98 -1.82 -5.48
CA SER A 39 13.51 -1.73 -6.84
C SER A 39 12.43 -1.34 -7.87
N VAL A 40 11.36 -0.69 -7.42
CA VAL A 40 10.20 -0.33 -8.25
C VAL A 40 10.01 1.18 -8.26
N SER A 41 9.70 1.73 -9.42
CA SER A 41 9.25 3.10 -9.60
C SER A 41 7.93 3.10 -10.37
N VAL A 42 6.90 3.74 -9.81
CA VAL A 42 5.59 3.88 -10.49
C VAL A 42 5.48 5.27 -11.08
N ILE A 43 5.32 5.35 -12.39
CA ILE A 43 5.26 6.61 -13.13
C ILE A 43 3.84 6.80 -13.66
N SER A 44 3.25 7.96 -13.38
CA SER A 44 1.95 8.34 -13.91
C SER A 44 2.10 9.08 -15.23
N ASN A 45 1.38 8.66 -16.25
CA ASN A 45 1.24 9.40 -17.49
C ASN A 45 0.03 10.34 -17.39
N LYS A 46 0.28 11.65 -17.38
CA LYS A 46 -0.77 12.66 -17.25
C LYS A 46 -1.72 12.75 -18.45
N TYR A 47 -1.34 12.18 -19.59
CA TYR A 47 -2.14 12.25 -20.82
C TYR A 47 -3.07 11.05 -21.00
N THR A 48 -2.63 9.86 -20.53
CA THR A 48 -3.40 8.62 -20.66
C THR A 48 -4.01 8.19 -19.33
N GLU A 49 -3.68 8.90 -18.24
CA GLU A 49 -4.05 8.57 -16.84
C GLU A 49 -3.58 7.19 -16.38
N ASP A 50 -2.69 6.56 -17.16
CA ASP A 50 -2.13 5.26 -16.83
C ASP A 50 -0.98 5.36 -15.83
N LYS A 51 -0.79 4.29 -15.05
CA LYS A 51 0.36 4.10 -14.16
C LYS A 51 1.25 2.97 -14.68
N PHE A 52 2.53 3.28 -14.83
CA PHE A 52 3.54 2.34 -15.34
C PHE A 52 4.51 1.96 -14.22
N PRO A 53 4.42 0.75 -13.65
CA PRO A 53 5.46 0.24 -12.78
C PRO A 53 6.69 -0.15 -13.61
N ILE A 54 7.84 0.40 -13.23
CA ILE A 54 9.15 0.02 -13.76
C ILE A 54 9.86 -0.75 -12.65
N LYS A 55 10.29 -1.97 -12.92
CA LYS A 55 11.05 -2.79 -11.99
C LYS A 55 12.44 -3.06 -12.55
N SER A 56 13.47 -2.76 -11.78
CA SER A 56 14.86 -3.06 -12.13
C SER A 56 15.73 -3.06 -10.87
N GLU A 57 16.66 -4.00 -10.75
CA GLU A 57 17.65 -4.01 -9.67
C GLU A 57 18.49 -2.71 -9.60
N TYR A 58 18.66 -2.04 -10.73
CA TYR A 58 19.35 -0.77 -10.82
C TYR A 58 18.58 0.41 -10.18
N LEU A 59 17.31 0.24 -9.85
CA LEU A 59 16.50 1.24 -9.13
C LEU A 59 16.64 1.12 -7.60
N LEU A 60 17.17 -0.01 -7.11
CA LEU A 60 17.33 -0.20 -5.66
C LEU A 60 18.40 0.77 -5.12
N PRO A 61 18.05 1.62 -4.14
CA PRO A 61 19.01 2.48 -3.47
C PRO A 61 20.16 1.67 -2.84
N LYS A 62 21.36 2.23 -2.87
CA LYS A 62 22.53 1.59 -2.25
C LYS A 62 22.56 1.76 -0.73
N ILE A 63 21.97 2.85 -0.24
CA ILE A 63 21.88 3.18 1.19
C ILE A 63 20.49 3.76 1.42
N ALA A 64 19.84 3.30 2.48
CA ALA A 64 18.64 3.92 3.03
C ALA A 64 18.99 4.52 4.40
N ILE A 65 18.70 5.80 4.61
CA ILE A 65 18.87 6.49 5.90
C ILE A 65 17.48 6.84 6.39
N ILE A 66 17.07 6.21 7.49
CA ILE A 66 15.76 6.41 8.09
C ILE A 66 15.93 7.36 9.28
N ASP A 67 15.55 8.62 9.07
CA ASP A 67 15.58 9.67 10.09
C ASP A 67 14.15 10.12 10.42
N PRO A 68 13.60 9.71 11.57
CA PRO A 68 12.23 10.05 11.97
C PRO A 68 12.00 11.56 12.12
N GLU A 69 13.03 12.36 12.43
CA GLU A 69 12.92 13.81 12.58
C GLU A 69 12.45 14.47 11.28
N LEU A 70 12.82 13.93 10.12
CA LEU A 70 12.38 14.43 8.82
C LEU A 70 10.88 14.26 8.57
N THR A 71 10.19 13.45 9.38
CA THR A 71 8.74 13.24 9.28
C THR A 71 7.93 14.15 10.21
N LEU A 72 8.56 14.91 11.11
CA LEU A 72 7.86 15.76 12.09
C LEU A 72 7.01 16.86 11.44
N THR A 73 7.41 17.33 10.26
CA THR A 73 6.69 18.37 9.52
C THR A 73 5.59 17.83 8.60
N VAL A 74 5.42 16.51 8.54
CA VAL A 74 4.40 15.88 7.69
C VAL A 74 3.00 16.19 8.23
N PRO A 75 2.10 16.76 7.39
CA PRO A 75 0.75 17.11 7.79
C PRO A 75 -0.09 15.91 8.21
N LYS A 76 -1.13 16.14 9.02
CA LYS A 76 -2.01 15.10 9.57
C LYS A 76 -2.61 14.20 8.50
N ASN A 77 -3.15 14.76 7.43
CA ASN A 77 -3.77 14.01 6.33
C ASN A 77 -2.73 13.15 5.58
N VAL A 78 -1.51 13.65 5.38
CA VAL A 78 -0.44 12.89 4.74
C VAL A 78 0.04 11.77 5.68
N THR A 79 0.18 12.04 6.98
CA THR A 79 0.52 11.02 7.98
C THR A 79 -0.51 9.89 7.99
N ALA A 80 -1.81 10.22 7.94
CA ALA A 80 -2.90 9.23 7.90
C ALA A 80 -2.86 8.41 6.61
N SER A 81 -2.78 9.07 5.45
CA SER A 81 -2.76 8.42 4.14
C SER A 81 -1.52 7.55 3.95
N SER A 82 -0.32 8.06 4.25
CA SER A 82 0.91 7.27 4.14
C SER A 82 0.95 6.12 5.15
N GLY A 83 0.47 6.33 6.37
CA GLY A 83 0.48 5.30 7.40
C GLY A 83 -0.49 4.15 7.12
N ILE A 84 -1.67 4.40 6.54
CA ILE A 84 -2.58 3.32 6.13
C ILE A 84 -2.04 2.57 4.90
N ASP A 85 -1.23 3.22 4.07
CA ASP A 85 -0.50 2.58 2.98
C ASP A 85 0.52 1.56 3.49
N VAL A 86 1.25 1.89 4.57
CA VAL A 86 2.14 0.92 5.25
C VAL A 86 1.38 -0.33 5.67
N LEU A 87 0.18 -0.17 6.25
CA LEU A 87 -0.64 -1.31 6.63
C LEU A 87 -1.04 -2.15 5.40
N SER A 88 -1.37 -1.49 4.28
CA SER A 88 -1.69 -2.16 3.02
C SER A 88 -0.50 -2.96 2.50
N HIS A 89 0.68 -2.38 2.46
CA HIS A 89 1.92 -3.05 2.06
C HIS A 89 2.20 -4.28 2.92
N ALA A 90 2.13 -4.14 4.25
CA ALA A 90 2.41 -5.23 5.18
C ALA A 90 1.40 -6.38 5.05
N LEU A 91 0.09 -6.07 5.03
CA LEU A 91 -0.96 -7.09 4.90
C LEU A 91 -0.88 -7.79 3.55
N GLU A 92 -0.71 -7.04 2.46
CA GLU A 92 -0.60 -7.61 1.12
C GLU A 92 0.64 -8.48 0.97
N SER A 93 1.76 -8.07 1.56
CA SER A 93 2.95 -8.92 1.61
C SER A 93 2.69 -10.23 2.35
N TYR A 94 2.00 -10.18 3.50
CA TYR A 94 1.73 -11.36 4.30
C TYR A 94 0.86 -12.37 3.56
N TYR A 95 -0.26 -11.95 2.95
CA TYR A 95 -1.17 -12.89 2.28
C TYR A 95 -0.90 -13.07 0.78
N SER A 96 0.09 -12.39 0.19
CA SER A 96 0.47 -12.61 -1.22
C SER A 96 0.76 -14.08 -1.50
N LYS A 97 0.38 -14.56 -2.67
CA LYS A 97 0.78 -15.89 -3.19
C LYS A 97 2.30 -16.05 -3.28
N ASN A 98 3.05 -14.94 -3.28
CA ASN A 98 4.52 -14.91 -3.35
C ASN A 98 5.18 -14.79 -1.97
N ASN A 99 4.43 -14.97 -0.88
CA ASN A 99 4.96 -14.84 0.49
C ASN A 99 6.04 -15.88 0.81
N ASN A 100 6.85 -15.59 1.80
CA ASN A 100 7.84 -16.49 2.35
C ASN A 100 8.06 -16.20 3.86
N PRO A 101 8.72 -17.11 4.60
CA PRO A 101 8.87 -16.93 6.05
C PRO A 101 9.55 -15.64 6.48
N ILE A 102 10.47 -15.09 5.66
CA ILE A 102 11.18 -13.84 5.99
C ILE A 102 10.24 -12.66 5.80
N SER A 103 9.55 -12.58 4.66
CA SER A 103 8.56 -11.52 4.42
C SER A 103 7.42 -11.55 5.44
N ASP A 104 7.03 -12.74 5.92
CA ASP A 104 6.00 -12.90 6.94
C ASP A 104 6.38 -12.25 8.28
N ILE A 105 7.62 -12.51 8.76
CA ILE A 105 8.11 -11.94 10.01
C ILE A 105 8.11 -10.41 9.94
N LEU A 106 8.61 -9.85 8.84
CA LEU A 106 8.67 -8.40 8.64
C LEU A 106 7.27 -7.78 8.53
N ALA A 107 6.38 -8.43 7.79
CA ALA A 107 5.00 -7.99 7.61
C ALA A 107 4.22 -7.99 8.94
N ILE A 108 4.32 -9.06 9.74
CA ILE A 108 3.67 -9.17 11.04
C ILE A 108 4.12 -8.04 11.97
N GLU A 109 5.42 -7.78 12.05
CA GLU A 109 5.95 -6.73 12.91
C GLU A 109 5.52 -5.34 12.42
N SER A 110 5.53 -5.11 11.12
CA SER A 110 5.01 -3.87 10.52
C SER A 110 3.53 -3.67 10.86
N VAL A 111 2.68 -4.69 10.73
CA VAL A 111 1.25 -4.61 11.09
C VAL A 111 1.09 -4.22 12.56
N LYS A 112 1.83 -4.84 13.49
CA LYS A 112 1.79 -4.50 14.93
C LYS A 112 2.15 -3.04 15.16
N LEU A 113 3.24 -2.58 14.56
CA LEU A 113 3.68 -1.19 14.71
C LEU A 113 2.63 -0.21 14.21
N VAL A 114 2.03 -0.46 13.05
CA VAL A 114 0.98 0.41 12.50
C VAL A 114 -0.26 0.42 13.38
N MET A 115 -0.78 -0.76 13.75
CA MET A 115 -2.01 -0.86 14.55
C MET A 115 -1.87 -0.20 15.92
N ASN A 116 -0.68 -0.23 16.53
CA ASN A 116 -0.41 0.37 17.83
C ASN A 116 -0.08 1.87 17.77
N ASN A 117 0.47 2.36 16.66
CA ASN A 117 1.05 3.71 16.62
C ASN A 117 0.37 4.68 15.67
N LEU A 118 -0.21 4.25 14.54
CA LEU A 118 -0.70 5.16 13.50
C LEU A 118 -1.71 6.19 14.01
N LYS A 119 -2.69 5.75 14.81
CA LYS A 119 -3.68 6.68 15.38
C LYS A 119 -3.03 7.74 16.26
N ASN A 120 -2.03 7.35 17.04
CA ASN A 120 -1.29 8.27 17.91
C ASN A 120 -0.40 9.20 17.10
N ALA A 121 0.30 8.69 16.06
CA ALA A 121 1.13 9.50 15.17
C ALA A 121 0.30 10.56 14.43
N VAL A 122 -0.94 10.24 14.04
CA VAL A 122 -1.86 11.21 13.37
C VAL A 122 -2.39 12.27 14.34
N ASN A 123 -2.55 11.95 15.62
CA ASN A 123 -3.08 12.87 16.61
C ASN A 123 -2.01 13.63 17.41
N ASN A 124 -0.75 13.20 17.37
CA ASN A 124 0.40 13.80 18.06
C ASN A 124 1.58 13.90 17.08
N LEU A 125 1.48 14.87 16.15
CA LEU A 125 2.39 14.97 15.00
C LEU A 125 3.85 15.26 15.36
N ASP A 126 4.10 15.88 16.49
CA ASP A 126 5.40 16.27 17.05
C ASP A 126 6.02 15.21 17.96
N ASN A 127 5.32 14.11 18.23
CA ASN A 127 5.86 13.03 19.07
C ASN A 127 6.80 12.14 18.25
N ILE A 128 8.09 12.25 18.56
CA ILE A 128 9.16 11.56 17.83
C ILE A 128 9.06 10.02 17.94
N GLU A 129 8.61 9.48 19.07
CA GLU A 129 8.49 8.03 19.28
C GLU A 129 7.47 7.41 18.31
N TYR A 130 6.32 8.07 18.11
CA TYR A 130 5.33 7.60 17.14
C TYR A 130 5.84 7.72 15.69
N ARG A 131 6.62 8.77 15.38
CA ARG A 131 7.27 8.93 14.07
C ARG A 131 8.29 7.81 13.82
N GLU A 132 9.12 7.50 14.80
CA GLU A 132 10.10 6.43 14.75
C GLU A 132 9.42 5.07 14.50
N ASN A 133 8.38 4.74 15.28
CA ASN A 133 7.63 3.50 15.11
C ASN A 133 6.98 3.39 13.72
N MET A 134 6.44 4.49 13.18
CA MET A 134 5.87 4.50 11.83
C MET A 134 6.95 4.40 10.74
N CYS A 135 8.11 5.03 10.92
CA CYS A 135 9.25 4.87 10.00
C CYS A 135 9.76 3.42 9.98
N GLN A 136 9.88 2.80 11.16
CA GLN A 136 10.25 1.40 11.28
C GLN A 136 9.20 0.50 10.60
N ALA A 137 7.92 0.74 10.82
CA ALA A 137 6.84 0.00 10.16
C ALA A 137 6.93 0.09 8.63
N SER A 138 7.15 1.31 8.10
CA SER A 138 7.32 1.55 6.66
C SER A 138 8.51 0.81 6.08
N LEU A 139 9.64 0.84 6.76
CA LEU A 139 10.85 0.12 6.35
C LEU A 139 10.61 -1.40 6.30
N LEU A 140 10.02 -1.98 7.35
CA LEU A 140 9.73 -3.41 7.43
C LEU A 140 8.74 -3.85 6.34
N ALA A 141 7.66 -3.09 6.14
CA ALA A 141 6.71 -3.34 5.05
C ALA A 141 7.40 -3.24 3.68
N GLY A 142 8.25 -2.21 3.51
CA GLY A 142 9.03 -1.99 2.28
C GLY A 142 9.89 -3.19 1.92
N ILE A 143 10.65 -3.71 2.87
CA ILE A 143 11.49 -4.91 2.67
C ILE A 143 10.60 -6.12 2.37
N ALA A 144 9.50 -6.31 3.09
CA ALA A 144 8.59 -7.44 2.89
C ALA A 144 7.99 -7.43 1.48
N PHE A 145 7.33 -6.33 1.07
CA PHE A 145 6.68 -6.29 -0.24
C PHE A 145 7.66 -6.15 -1.43
N SER A 146 8.91 -5.73 -1.20
CA SER A 146 9.93 -5.73 -2.26
C SER A 146 10.13 -7.13 -2.86
N VAL A 147 9.91 -8.17 -2.07
CA VAL A 147 10.01 -9.57 -2.45
C VAL A 147 8.68 -10.12 -2.97
N THR A 148 7.59 -9.85 -2.27
CA THR A 148 6.28 -10.47 -2.53
C THR A 148 5.45 -9.72 -3.58
N GLY A 149 5.77 -8.45 -3.82
CA GLY A 149 4.88 -7.52 -4.52
C GLY A 149 3.69 -7.12 -3.65
N THR A 150 2.84 -6.26 -4.22
CA THR A 150 1.54 -5.90 -3.65
C THR A 150 0.42 -6.74 -4.28
N ALA A 151 -0.83 -6.62 -3.80
CA ALA A 151 -1.94 -7.48 -4.21
C ALA A 151 -3.22 -6.67 -4.57
N ALA A 152 -4.36 -7.07 -4.04
CA ALA A 152 -5.68 -6.58 -4.42
C ALA A 152 -5.93 -5.11 -4.07
N CYS A 153 -5.57 -4.66 -2.86
CA CYS A 153 -5.81 -3.27 -2.44
C CYS A 153 -5.10 -2.28 -3.36
N HIS A 154 -3.82 -2.54 -3.66
CA HIS A 154 -3.06 -1.73 -4.61
C HIS A 154 -3.62 -1.83 -6.03
N GLY A 155 -3.99 -3.04 -6.49
CA GLY A 155 -4.55 -3.22 -7.82
C GLY A 155 -5.86 -2.47 -8.02
N ILE A 156 -6.72 -2.42 -7.00
CA ILE A 156 -7.99 -1.69 -7.01
C ILE A 156 -7.77 -0.18 -6.83
N SER A 157 -6.71 0.24 -6.15
CA SER A 157 -6.42 1.65 -5.89
C SER A 157 -6.12 2.46 -7.16
N TYR A 158 -5.65 1.84 -8.23
CA TYR A 158 -5.18 2.56 -9.43
C TYR A 158 -6.27 3.43 -10.07
N PRO A 159 -7.46 2.90 -10.44
CA PRO A 159 -8.52 3.75 -10.98
C PRO A 159 -9.05 4.76 -9.96
N LEU A 160 -9.06 4.44 -8.67
CA LEU A 160 -9.47 5.36 -7.61
C LEU A 160 -8.53 6.56 -7.52
N THR A 161 -7.24 6.32 -7.63
CA THR A 161 -6.22 7.38 -7.60
C THR A 161 -6.20 8.19 -8.90
N SER A 162 -6.21 7.53 -10.07
CA SER A 162 -6.02 8.22 -11.35
C SER A 162 -7.26 9.00 -11.78
N LYS A 163 -8.45 8.45 -11.57
CA LYS A 163 -9.70 9.03 -12.06
C LYS A 163 -10.40 9.93 -11.03
N TYR A 164 -10.29 9.58 -9.73
CA TYR A 164 -11.00 10.30 -8.66
C TYR A 164 -10.07 11.11 -7.77
N ASN A 165 -8.75 11.11 -8.06
CA ASN A 165 -7.73 11.84 -7.30
C ASN A 165 -7.72 11.50 -5.79
N ILE A 166 -8.15 10.30 -5.41
CA ILE A 166 -8.07 9.82 -4.03
C ILE A 166 -6.58 9.64 -3.69
N PRO A 167 -6.07 10.16 -2.57
CA PRO A 167 -4.69 9.93 -2.15
C PRO A 167 -4.38 8.43 -2.13
N HIS A 168 -3.19 8.04 -2.61
CA HIS A 168 -2.87 6.63 -2.90
C HIS A 168 -3.10 5.70 -1.71
N GLY A 169 -2.56 6.06 -0.54
CA GLY A 169 -2.74 5.24 0.66
C GLY A 169 -4.20 5.11 1.09
N GLU A 170 -5.01 6.17 0.91
CA GLU A 170 -6.46 6.10 1.18
C GLU A 170 -7.16 5.16 0.19
N ALA A 171 -6.78 5.24 -1.10
CA ALA A 171 -7.31 4.36 -2.13
C ALA A 171 -6.96 2.88 -1.90
N CYS A 172 -5.79 2.58 -1.32
CA CYS A 172 -5.43 1.22 -0.87
C CYS A 172 -6.20 0.85 0.40
N GLY A 173 -6.22 1.74 1.39
CA GLY A 173 -6.82 1.50 2.70
C GLY A 173 -8.33 1.27 2.67
N ILE A 174 -9.06 1.89 1.73
CA ILE A 174 -10.54 1.83 1.72
C ILE A 174 -11.08 0.40 1.56
N THR A 175 -10.36 -0.47 0.85
CA THR A 175 -10.78 -1.87 0.62
C THR A 175 -10.20 -2.87 1.62
N GLN A 176 -9.23 -2.46 2.43
CA GLN A 176 -8.31 -3.33 3.15
C GLN A 176 -8.99 -4.28 4.16
N ASP A 177 -9.92 -3.78 4.97
CA ASP A 177 -10.68 -4.60 5.93
C ASP A 177 -11.55 -5.65 5.22
N LYS A 178 -12.10 -5.33 4.05
CA LYS A 178 -12.92 -6.26 3.26
C LYS A 178 -12.06 -7.28 2.51
N VAL A 179 -10.93 -6.86 1.95
CA VAL A 179 -9.98 -7.78 1.28
C VAL A 179 -9.42 -8.79 2.28
N LEU A 180 -9.13 -8.37 3.52
CA LEU A 180 -8.72 -9.29 4.59
C LEU A 180 -9.77 -10.38 4.82
N LEU A 181 -11.06 -10.01 4.93
CA LEU A 181 -12.16 -10.98 5.09
C LEU A 181 -12.37 -11.85 3.87
N LEU A 182 -12.15 -11.35 2.65
CA LEU A 182 -12.23 -12.17 1.44
C LEU A 182 -11.11 -13.21 1.40
N ASN A 183 -9.89 -12.80 1.72
CA ASN A 183 -8.73 -13.69 1.74
C ASN A 183 -8.86 -14.78 2.83
N SER A 184 -9.50 -14.48 3.97
CA SER A 184 -9.75 -15.50 5.00
C SER A 184 -10.69 -16.62 4.57
N LYS A 185 -11.46 -16.44 3.50
CA LYS A 185 -12.31 -17.53 2.96
C LYS A 185 -11.52 -18.64 2.28
N VAL A 186 -10.30 -18.35 1.83
CA VAL A 186 -9.44 -19.31 1.10
C VAL A 186 -8.14 -19.62 1.86
N GLU A 187 -7.70 -18.73 2.74
CA GLU A 187 -6.48 -18.85 3.55
C GLU A 187 -6.78 -18.64 5.04
N PHE A 188 -7.85 -19.30 5.55
CA PHE A 188 -8.35 -19.07 6.91
C PHE A 188 -7.27 -19.19 7.98
N ASP A 189 -6.59 -20.34 8.04
CA ASP A 189 -5.61 -20.62 9.09
C ASP A 189 -4.46 -19.60 9.10
N ARG A 190 -4.05 -19.15 7.91
CA ARG A 190 -2.99 -18.16 7.76
C ARG A 190 -3.44 -16.79 8.25
N ILE A 191 -4.61 -16.32 7.85
CA ILE A 191 -5.14 -15.01 8.22
C ILE A 191 -5.54 -14.97 9.70
N ASP A 192 -6.12 -16.05 10.22
CA ASP A 192 -6.46 -16.19 11.64
C ASP A 192 -5.20 -16.20 12.52
N LYS A 193 -4.14 -16.89 12.08
CA LYS A 193 -2.83 -16.85 12.73
C LYS A 193 -2.26 -15.42 12.77
N LEU A 194 -2.32 -14.68 11.66
CA LEU A 194 -1.92 -13.27 11.63
C LEU A 194 -2.70 -12.47 12.67
N SER A 195 -4.03 -12.58 12.66
CA SER A 195 -4.91 -11.85 13.58
C SER A 195 -4.50 -12.07 15.04
N LYS A 196 -4.25 -13.32 15.43
CA LYS A 196 -3.79 -13.66 16.78
C LYS A 196 -2.39 -13.12 17.09
N GLN A 197 -1.47 -13.17 16.14
CA GLN A 197 -0.11 -12.66 16.31
C GLN A 197 -0.05 -11.15 16.48
N VAL A 198 -1.00 -10.42 15.90
CA VAL A 198 -1.09 -8.96 16.02
C VAL A 198 -2.03 -8.52 17.16
N GLY A 199 -2.51 -9.47 17.97
CA GLY A 199 -3.21 -9.20 19.24
C GLY A 199 -4.73 -9.24 19.19
N TYR A 200 -5.32 -9.81 18.13
CA TYR A 200 -6.80 -9.94 17.98
C TYR A 200 -7.22 -11.40 18.10
N SER A 201 -8.44 -11.64 18.58
CA SER A 201 -8.95 -13.00 18.86
C SER A 201 -9.24 -13.80 17.58
N ASN A 202 -9.62 -13.10 16.50
CA ASN A 202 -10.02 -13.68 15.22
C ASN A 202 -9.95 -12.64 14.08
N VAL A 203 -10.22 -13.09 12.86
CA VAL A 203 -10.15 -12.27 11.64
C VAL A 203 -11.20 -11.15 11.63
N GLU A 204 -12.40 -11.43 12.12
CA GLU A 204 -13.51 -10.48 12.16
C GLU A 204 -13.20 -9.31 13.10
N GLU A 205 -12.64 -9.60 14.27
CA GLU A 205 -12.18 -8.58 15.20
C GLU A 205 -11.08 -7.72 14.58
N PHE A 206 -10.09 -8.35 13.98
CA PHE A 206 -8.99 -7.64 13.32
C PHE A 206 -9.49 -6.74 12.18
N SER A 207 -10.36 -7.26 11.30
CA SER A 207 -10.98 -6.47 10.23
C SER A 207 -11.74 -5.26 10.77
N ASN A 208 -12.50 -5.46 11.86
CA ASN A 208 -13.24 -4.38 12.51
C ASN A 208 -12.31 -3.31 13.12
N GLU A 209 -11.17 -3.72 13.70
CA GLU A 209 -10.18 -2.78 14.23
C GLU A 209 -9.47 -1.99 13.11
N ILE A 210 -9.21 -2.59 11.95
CA ILE A 210 -8.75 -1.86 10.76
C ILE A 210 -9.79 -0.80 10.33
N TYR A 211 -11.07 -1.18 10.29
CA TYR A 211 -12.16 -0.24 9.98
C TYR A 211 -12.21 0.93 10.98
N LYS A 212 -12.12 0.63 12.29
CA LYS A 212 -12.09 1.65 13.35
C LYS A 212 -10.85 2.53 13.29
N LEU A 213 -9.68 1.95 12.96
CA LEU A 213 -8.44 2.71 12.78
C LEU A 213 -8.61 3.75 11.67
N LYS A 214 -9.08 3.35 10.48
CA LYS A 214 -9.34 4.26 9.35
C LYS A 214 -10.22 5.43 9.77
N LYS A 215 -11.36 5.14 10.40
CA LYS A 215 -12.27 6.17 10.94
C LYS A 215 -11.60 7.05 11.99
N GLY A 216 -10.80 6.45 12.88
CA GLY A 216 -10.11 7.14 13.98
C GLY A 216 -9.00 8.09 13.55
N ILE A 217 -8.45 7.91 12.35
CA ILE A 217 -7.45 8.78 11.74
C ILE A 217 -8.04 9.74 10.68
N GLY A 218 -9.37 9.76 10.55
CA GLY A 218 -10.08 10.70 9.68
C GLY A 218 -10.16 10.28 8.22
N LEU A 219 -9.91 9.00 7.88
CA LEU A 219 -10.07 8.48 6.52
C LEU A 219 -11.51 8.05 6.25
N ALA A 220 -11.95 8.22 5.03
CA ALA A 220 -13.24 7.72 4.58
C ALA A 220 -13.27 6.18 4.54
N ASN A 221 -14.42 5.62 4.87
CA ASN A 221 -14.66 4.18 4.79
C ASN A 221 -15.64 3.81 3.66
N ASN A 222 -16.19 4.82 2.98
CA ASN A 222 -17.16 4.63 1.91
C ASN A 222 -16.73 5.39 0.65
N LEU A 223 -16.99 4.82 -0.51
CA LEU A 223 -16.66 5.45 -1.80
C LEU A 223 -17.47 6.73 -2.06
N ARG A 224 -18.69 6.81 -1.53
CA ARG A 224 -19.54 8.02 -1.65
C ARG A 224 -18.94 9.25 -0.99
N ASP A 225 -18.10 9.06 0.03
CA ASP A 225 -17.40 10.16 0.72
C ASP A 225 -16.37 10.85 -0.19
N TYR A 226 -15.97 10.17 -1.29
CA TYR A 226 -15.15 10.71 -2.38
C TYR A 226 -15.97 11.17 -3.60
N ASN A 227 -17.30 11.38 -3.43
CA ASN A 227 -18.23 11.76 -4.50
C ASN A 227 -18.34 10.74 -5.66
N ILE A 228 -17.94 9.50 -5.44
CA ILE A 228 -18.15 8.42 -6.43
C ILE A 228 -19.62 8.04 -6.43
N LYS A 229 -20.22 7.96 -7.61
CA LYS A 229 -21.63 7.58 -7.77
C LYS A 229 -21.78 6.07 -7.92
N LYS A 230 -22.95 5.55 -7.53
CA LYS A 230 -23.22 4.11 -7.57
C LYS A 230 -23.15 3.51 -8.97
N ASP A 231 -23.55 4.23 -9.98
CA ASP A 231 -23.51 3.84 -11.39
C ASP A 231 -22.09 3.82 -11.98
N GLU A 232 -21.11 4.43 -11.30
CA GLU A 232 -19.70 4.39 -11.69
C GLU A 232 -18.95 3.13 -11.21
N LEU A 233 -19.51 2.39 -10.22
CA LEU A 233 -18.82 1.23 -9.62
C LEU A 233 -18.49 0.13 -10.63
N GLU A 234 -19.36 -0.11 -11.61
CA GLU A 234 -19.10 -1.09 -12.67
C GLU A 234 -17.94 -0.66 -13.58
N THR A 235 -17.88 0.63 -13.90
CA THR A 235 -16.76 1.21 -14.66
C THR A 235 -15.46 1.07 -13.87
N ILE A 236 -15.46 1.40 -12.57
CA ILE A 236 -14.27 1.24 -11.71
C ILE A 236 -13.82 -0.21 -11.70
N ALA A 237 -14.74 -1.16 -11.47
CA ALA A 237 -14.41 -2.59 -11.48
C ALA A 237 -13.79 -3.05 -12.81
N SER A 238 -14.26 -2.51 -13.94
CA SER A 238 -13.72 -2.80 -15.27
C SER A 238 -12.30 -2.24 -15.49
N LEU A 239 -11.94 -1.17 -14.78
CA LEU A 239 -10.61 -0.54 -14.85
C LEU A 239 -9.59 -1.18 -13.90
N CYS A 240 -10.01 -2.07 -13.00
CA CYS A 240 -9.13 -2.81 -12.10
C CYS A 240 -8.42 -3.96 -12.83
N THR A 241 -7.51 -3.63 -13.74
CA THR A 241 -6.80 -4.60 -14.61
C THR A 241 -5.35 -4.83 -14.19
N SER A 242 -4.95 -4.32 -13.03
CA SER A 242 -3.57 -4.46 -12.53
C SER A 242 -3.19 -5.92 -12.29
N LEU A 243 -2.00 -6.30 -12.73
CA LEU A 243 -1.42 -7.62 -12.49
C LEU A 243 -1.20 -7.90 -10.99
N ASN A 244 -1.12 -6.88 -10.15
CA ASN A 244 -1.01 -7.04 -8.69
C ASN A 244 -2.17 -7.85 -8.11
N ILE A 245 -3.38 -7.73 -8.69
CA ILE A 245 -4.56 -8.48 -8.25
C ILE A 245 -4.33 -10.00 -8.33
N LEU A 246 -3.51 -10.47 -9.26
CA LEU A 246 -3.22 -11.90 -9.43
C LEU A 246 -2.43 -12.51 -8.26
N ALA A 247 -1.69 -11.68 -7.51
CA ALA A 247 -0.97 -12.10 -6.32
C ALA A 247 -1.90 -12.31 -5.11
N ASN A 248 -3.15 -11.85 -5.18
CA ASN A 248 -4.13 -12.02 -4.11
C ASN A 248 -4.61 -13.48 -4.04
N PRO A 249 -4.70 -14.11 -2.85
CA PRO A 249 -5.13 -15.50 -2.74
C PRO A 249 -6.60 -15.71 -3.14
N TYR A 250 -7.52 -14.85 -2.66
CA TYR A 250 -8.89 -14.87 -3.15
C TYR A 250 -8.96 -14.28 -4.56
N GLU A 251 -9.48 -15.05 -5.50
CA GLU A 251 -9.57 -14.62 -6.90
C GLU A 251 -10.59 -13.49 -7.06
N LEU A 252 -10.11 -12.35 -7.55
CA LEU A 252 -10.91 -11.15 -7.77
C LEU A 252 -11.06 -10.90 -9.28
N ASN A 253 -12.10 -11.47 -9.85
CA ASN A 253 -12.56 -11.08 -11.18
C ASN A 253 -13.40 -9.78 -11.11
N LYS A 254 -13.83 -9.26 -12.26
CA LYS A 254 -14.63 -8.03 -12.33
C LYS A 254 -15.88 -8.07 -11.44
N GLU A 255 -16.58 -9.21 -11.38
CA GLU A 255 -17.81 -9.36 -10.60
C GLU A 255 -17.52 -9.30 -9.09
N GLU A 256 -16.48 -9.98 -8.63
CA GLU A 256 -16.06 -9.97 -7.23
C GLU A 256 -15.54 -8.58 -6.82
N ILE A 257 -14.81 -7.89 -7.69
CA ILE A 257 -14.40 -6.49 -7.47
C ILE A 257 -15.63 -5.60 -7.37
N LEU A 258 -16.62 -5.75 -8.25
CA LEU A 258 -17.86 -4.97 -8.19
C LEU A 258 -18.61 -5.19 -6.86
N LYS A 259 -18.74 -6.46 -6.41
CA LYS A 259 -19.35 -6.79 -5.10
C LYS A 259 -18.57 -6.15 -3.95
N LEU A 260 -17.25 -6.19 -4.00
CA LEU A 260 -16.38 -5.53 -3.01
C LEU A 260 -16.64 -4.02 -2.98
N LEU A 261 -16.64 -3.34 -4.13
CA LEU A 261 -16.89 -1.91 -4.23
C LEU A 261 -18.31 -1.55 -3.74
N GLN A 262 -19.31 -2.38 -4.05
CA GLN A 262 -20.69 -2.21 -3.54
C GLN A 262 -20.76 -2.33 -2.02
N SER A 263 -19.93 -3.17 -1.40
CA SER A 263 -19.91 -3.38 0.06
C SER A 263 -19.29 -2.22 0.84
N ILE A 264 -18.58 -1.33 0.16
CA ILE A 264 -17.95 -0.12 0.72
C ILE A 264 -18.55 1.18 0.13
N TYR A 265 -19.71 1.09 -0.52
CA TYR A 265 -20.46 2.22 -1.06
C TYR A 265 -21.48 2.70 -0.02
#